data_13a58eda1bd5e09c4712d9f6b8da2c44
#
_entry.id   13a58eda1bd5e09c4712d9f6b8da2c44
#
_cell.length_a   1.000
_cell.length_b   1.000
_cell.length_c   1.000
_cell.angle_alpha   90.00
_cell.angle_beta   90.00
_cell.angle_gamma   90.00
#
_symmetry.space_group_name_H-M   'P 1'
#
loop_
_entity.id
_entity.type
_entity.pdbx_description
1 polymer ?
#
loop_
_entity_poly.entity_id
_entity_poly.type
_entity_poly.pdbx_seq_one_letter_code
_entity_poly.pdbx_strand_id
1 'polypeptide(L)'
;ASGALVFSSGYHMNTGILPAVADAHTLILADKLVHASLIDGIRLSAARCIRYRHQDYGQLEALLAKSYKDYERIIIVTESIFSMDGDVAPLEWLVDLKKRYPGVMLYVDEAHGIGVRGRSGLGVAEEQGCMKDIDFLCGTFGKALASVGAYVVCSEVMRSFLVNRMRTFIFTTALPPLNVAWTKFILSRLGGWNDRRERLAEAALRVQAAVRGTGRECPSSSHIVPFIVGESNQTILKAEDMQRKGFYVLPVRPPTVPEGTSRLRISLTAAVTEEEVDSLCREL
;
A
#
# COMPACT_ATOMS: atom_id res chain seq x y z
N ALA A 1 -15.82 8.94 6.93
CA ALA A 1 -16.09 9.23 5.53
C ALA A 1 -17.57 9.00 5.23
N SER A 2 -18.14 9.75 4.29
CA SER A 2 -19.56 9.71 3.95
C SER A 2 -19.85 9.08 2.59
N GLY A 3 -18.80 8.82 1.78
CA GLY A 3 -18.91 8.24 0.44
C GLY A 3 -17.89 7.15 0.19
N ALA A 4 -18.24 6.22 -0.70
CA ALA A 4 -17.34 5.19 -1.22
C ALA A 4 -17.66 4.84 -2.66
N LEU A 5 -16.65 4.40 -3.41
CA LEU A 5 -16.79 3.83 -4.75
C LEU A 5 -16.04 2.52 -4.85
N VAL A 6 -16.52 1.62 -5.68
CA VAL A 6 -15.92 0.31 -5.96
C VAL A 6 -15.48 0.25 -7.41
N PHE A 7 -14.33 -0.36 -7.67
CA PHE A 7 -13.68 -0.44 -8.97
C PHE A 7 -13.33 -1.89 -9.32
N SER A 8 -13.09 -2.15 -10.60
CA SER A 8 -12.69 -3.48 -11.09
C SER A 8 -11.29 -3.91 -10.62
N SER A 9 -10.39 -2.98 -10.31
CA SER A 9 -9.06 -3.25 -9.74
C SER A 9 -8.46 -2.00 -9.08
N GLY A 10 -7.43 -2.20 -8.23
CA GLY A 10 -6.62 -1.10 -7.68
C GLY A 10 -5.92 -0.28 -8.76
N TYR A 11 -5.52 -0.94 -9.86
CA TYR A 11 -4.89 -0.26 -10.98
C TYR A 11 -5.86 0.74 -11.64
N HIS A 12 -7.08 0.31 -11.98
CA HIS A 12 -8.12 1.19 -12.52
C HIS A 12 -8.51 2.32 -11.56
N MET A 13 -8.53 2.03 -10.26
CA MET A 13 -8.79 3.04 -9.24
C MET A 13 -7.73 4.12 -9.24
N ASN A 14 -6.45 3.76 -9.09
CA ASN A 14 -5.34 4.71 -9.01
C ASN A 14 -5.13 5.50 -10.31
N THR A 15 -5.23 4.83 -11.47
CA THR A 15 -5.12 5.47 -12.79
C THR A 15 -6.33 6.32 -13.16
N GLY A 16 -7.40 6.26 -12.40
CA GLY A 16 -8.60 7.04 -12.65
C GLY A 16 -8.79 8.20 -11.68
N ILE A 17 -8.55 8.00 -10.37
CA ILE A 17 -8.78 9.05 -9.37
C ILE A 17 -7.81 10.21 -9.58
N LEU A 18 -6.51 9.95 -9.66
CA LEU A 18 -5.49 11.00 -9.76
C LEU A 18 -5.73 11.93 -10.98
N PRO A 19 -5.94 11.42 -12.21
CA PRO A 19 -6.25 12.28 -13.34
C PRO A 19 -7.59 13.03 -13.24
N ALA A 20 -8.55 12.49 -12.47
CA ALA A 20 -9.83 13.15 -12.28
C ALA A 20 -9.75 14.35 -11.34
N VAL A 21 -8.87 14.29 -10.31
CA VAL A 21 -8.81 15.29 -9.23
C VAL A 21 -7.62 16.23 -9.32
N ALA A 22 -6.64 15.95 -10.17
CA ALA A 22 -5.39 16.69 -10.30
C ALA A 22 -5.25 17.30 -11.69
N ASP A 23 -5.26 18.60 -11.76
CA ASP A 23 -5.15 19.43 -12.97
C ASP A 23 -3.81 20.18 -13.04
N ALA A 24 -3.66 21.10 -13.99
CA ALA A 24 -2.44 21.90 -14.18
C ALA A 24 -2.12 22.85 -13.00
N HIS A 25 -3.08 23.14 -12.13
CA HIS A 25 -2.94 23.97 -10.94
C HIS A 25 -2.66 23.13 -9.67
N THR A 26 -2.52 21.82 -9.86
CA THR A 26 -2.26 20.86 -8.77
C THR A 26 -0.79 20.44 -8.75
N LEU A 27 -0.21 20.39 -7.54
CA LEU A 27 1.06 19.72 -7.27
C LEU A 27 0.81 18.38 -6.60
N ILE A 28 1.42 17.31 -7.11
CA ILE A 28 1.45 16.02 -6.45
C ILE A 28 2.83 15.82 -5.82
N LEU A 29 2.85 15.56 -4.51
CA LEU A 29 4.03 15.15 -3.76
C LEU A 29 3.92 13.66 -3.47
N ALA A 30 4.64 12.82 -4.21
CA ALA A 30 4.55 11.37 -4.11
C ALA A 30 5.81 10.76 -3.50
N ASP A 31 5.64 9.79 -2.62
CA ASP A 31 6.78 8.97 -2.18
C ASP A 31 7.42 8.26 -3.38
N LYS A 32 8.74 8.13 -3.36
CA LYS A 32 9.50 7.56 -4.49
C LYS A 32 9.18 6.09 -4.75
N LEU A 33 8.72 5.34 -3.74
CA LEU A 33 8.43 3.92 -3.84
C LEU A 33 6.94 3.58 -3.94
N VAL A 34 6.06 4.56 -4.20
CA VAL A 34 4.64 4.25 -4.43
C VAL A 34 4.45 3.33 -5.64
N HIS A 35 3.41 2.52 -5.59
CA HIS A 35 3.10 1.50 -6.59
C HIS A 35 3.00 2.07 -8.02
N ALA A 36 3.36 1.25 -9.00
CA ALA A 36 3.35 1.63 -10.42
C ALA A 36 2.01 2.23 -10.88
N SER A 37 0.88 1.73 -10.39
CA SER A 37 -0.45 2.26 -10.72
C SER A 37 -0.65 3.71 -10.26
N LEU A 38 -0.06 4.11 -9.13
CA LEU A 38 -0.06 5.50 -8.67
C LEU A 38 0.81 6.38 -9.58
N ILE A 39 1.98 5.89 -9.97
CA ILE A 39 2.86 6.59 -10.92
C ILE A 39 2.17 6.78 -12.27
N ASP A 40 1.48 5.75 -12.77
CA ASP A 40 0.76 5.84 -14.05
C ASP A 40 -0.46 6.77 -13.93
N GLY A 41 -1.18 6.74 -12.81
CA GLY A 41 -2.25 7.71 -12.53
C GLY A 41 -1.74 9.15 -12.47
N ILE A 42 -0.58 9.38 -11.86
CA ILE A 42 0.09 10.69 -11.84
C ILE A 42 0.46 11.13 -13.27
N ARG A 43 1.04 10.24 -14.06
CA ARG A 43 1.43 10.52 -15.46
C ARG A 43 0.23 10.85 -16.37
N LEU A 44 -0.91 10.24 -16.10
CA LEU A 44 -2.17 10.51 -16.82
C LEU A 44 -2.83 11.83 -16.40
N SER A 45 -2.43 12.40 -15.26
CA SER A 45 -2.91 13.71 -14.83
C SER A 45 -2.18 14.85 -15.52
N ALA A 46 -2.76 16.05 -15.50
CA ALA A 46 -2.10 17.28 -15.94
C ALA A 46 -1.27 17.93 -14.82
N ALA A 47 -1.21 17.33 -13.65
CA ALA A 47 -0.53 17.89 -12.49
C ALA A 47 0.98 17.80 -12.58
N ARG A 48 1.66 18.79 -12.01
CA ARG A 48 3.10 18.67 -11.73
C ARG A 48 3.30 17.66 -10.61
N CYS A 49 4.30 16.79 -10.76
CA CYS A 49 4.68 15.84 -9.70
C CYS A 49 6.13 16.07 -9.26
N ILE A 50 6.34 16.06 -7.95
CA ILE A 50 7.67 15.95 -7.34
C ILE A 50 7.67 14.69 -6.48
N ARG A 51 8.62 13.79 -6.76
CA ARG A 51 8.79 12.56 -5.98
C ARG A 51 9.84 12.81 -4.90
N TYR A 52 9.43 12.79 -3.62
CA TYR A 52 10.36 12.87 -2.51
C TYR A 52 11.01 11.51 -2.21
N ARG A 53 12.19 11.53 -1.59
CA ARG A 53 12.89 10.30 -1.21
C ARG A 53 12.02 9.48 -0.27
N HIS A 54 12.07 8.17 -0.46
CA HIS A 54 11.27 7.23 0.31
C HIS A 54 11.37 7.50 1.81
N GLN A 55 10.23 7.72 2.45
CA GLN A 55 10.07 8.07 3.86
C GLN A 55 10.92 9.26 4.37
N ASP A 56 11.44 10.11 3.48
CA ASP A 56 12.09 11.35 3.87
C ASP A 56 11.02 12.44 4.12
N TYR A 57 10.43 12.37 5.28
CA TYR A 57 9.36 13.29 5.68
C TYR A 57 9.85 14.72 5.92
N GLY A 58 11.13 14.90 6.25
CA GLY A 58 11.77 16.22 6.30
C GLY A 58 11.83 16.86 4.91
N GLN A 59 12.19 16.09 3.88
CA GLN A 59 12.15 16.56 2.49
C GLN A 59 10.72 16.87 2.05
N LEU A 60 9.73 16.01 2.41
CA LEU A 60 8.32 16.24 2.09
C LEU A 60 7.84 17.58 2.68
N GLU A 61 8.10 17.82 3.96
CA GLU A 61 7.71 19.07 4.64
C GLU A 61 8.36 20.30 4.02
N ALA A 62 9.66 20.22 3.69
CA ALA A 62 10.37 21.31 3.03
C ALA A 62 9.82 21.60 1.62
N LEU A 63 9.48 20.56 0.84
CA LEU A 63 8.84 20.70 -0.46
C LEU A 63 7.47 21.33 -0.36
N LEU A 64 6.66 20.88 0.61
CA LEU A 64 5.33 21.40 0.87
C LEU A 64 5.39 22.89 1.27
N ALA A 65 6.24 23.26 2.24
CA ALA A 65 6.41 24.63 2.69
C ALA A 65 6.84 25.56 1.55
N LYS A 66 7.75 25.10 0.69
CA LYS A 66 8.24 25.86 -0.46
C LYS A 66 7.16 26.09 -1.51
N SER A 67 6.30 25.09 -1.77
CA SER A 67 5.38 25.09 -2.90
C SER A 67 3.95 25.49 -2.54
N TYR A 68 3.64 25.58 -1.25
CA TYR A 68 2.27 25.72 -0.76
C TYR A 68 1.50 26.91 -1.36
N LYS A 69 2.18 28.03 -1.60
CA LYS A 69 1.56 29.26 -2.14
C LYS A 69 1.47 29.30 -3.67
N ASP A 70 2.15 28.37 -4.34
CA ASP A 70 2.29 28.38 -5.80
C ASP A 70 1.20 27.54 -6.50
N TYR A 71 0.46 26.75 -5.74
CA TYR A 71 -0.54 25.81 -6.27
C TYR A 71 -1.88 25.97 -5.55
N GLU A 72 -2.97 25.84 -6.33
CA GLU A 72 -4.33 25.86 -5.79
C GLU A 72 -4.64 24.62 -4.94
N ARG A 73 -3.97 23.50 -5.27
CA ARG A 73 -4.14 22.21 -4.61
C ARG A 73 -2.82 21.45 -4.53
N ILE A 74 -2.59 20.82 -3.41
CA ILE A 74 -1.48 19.89 -3.26
C ILE A 74 -2.03 18.55 -2.79
N ILE A 75 -1.59 17.46 -3.42
CA ILE A 75 -1.96 16.09 -3.04
C ILE A 75 -0.70 15.34 -2.61
N ILE A 76 -0.64 14.92 -1.36
CA ILE A 76 0.39 14.01 -0.86
C ILE A 76 -0.08 12.59 -1.17
N VAL A 77 0.76 11.81 -1.86
CA VAL A 77 0.46 10.42 -2.28
C VAL A 77 1.44 9.47 -1.63
N THR A 78 0.92 8.49 -0.91
CA THR A 78 1.70 7.45 -0.22
C THR A 78 0.97 6.10 -0.20
N GLU A 79 1.69 5.04 0.16
CA GLU A 79 1.10 3.77 0.58
C GLU A 79 1.14 3.69 2.12
N SER A 80 0.27 2.92 2.72
CA SER A 80 0.32 2.64 4.16
C SER A 80 1.37 1.59 4.50
N ILE A 81 1.52 0.58 3.65
CA ILE A 81 2.57 -0.45 3.69
C ILE A 81 3.15 -0.56 2.29
N PHE A 82 4.44 -0.34 2.15
CA PHE A 82 5.12 -0.42 0.86
C PHE A 82 5.41 -1.86 0.45
N SER A 83 5.08 -2.17 -0.80
CA SER A 83 4.96 -3.55 -1.28
C SER A 83 6.26 -4.34 -1.34
N MET A 84 7.43 -3.68 -1.46
CA MET A 84 8.72 -4.34 -1.64
C MET A 84 9.53 -4.44 -0.35
N ASP A 85 9.37 -3.49 0.55
CA ASP A 85 10.13 -3.38 1.79
C ASP A 85 9.29 -3.76 3.02
N GLY A 86 7.96 -3.71 2.93
CA GLY A 86 7.07 -4.04 4.02
C GLY A 86 7.07 -3.02 5.17
N ASP A 87 7.70 -1.89 4.95
CA ASP A 87 7.75 -0.78 5.88
C ASP A 87 6.43 0.00 5.90
N VAL A 88 6.14 0.65 7.01
CA VAL A 88 4.85 1.29 7.30
C VAL A 88 5.01 2.80 7.33
N ALA A 89 4.12 3.52 6.63
CA ALA A 89 4.08 4.97 6.68
C ALA A 89 3.46 5.48 8.00
N PRO A 90 3.99 6.56 8.60
CA PRO A 90 3.40 7.23 9.74
C PRO A 90 2.23 8.13 9.28
N LEU A 91 1.07 7.52 9.06
CA LEU A 91 -0.11 8.22 8.52
C LEU A 91 -0.63 9.31 9.46
N GLU A 92 -0.53 9.10 10.78
CA GLU A 92 -0.88 10.10 11.79
C GLU A 92 -0.02 11.37 11.60
N TRP A 93 1.29 11.22 11.42
CA TRP A 93 2.18 12.34 11.16
C TRP A 93 1.85 13.05 9.84
N LEU A 94 1.52 12.30 8.79
CA LEU A 94 1.11 12.86 7.49
C LEU A 94 -0.20 13.64 7.59
N VAL A 95 -1.14 13.17 8.40
CA VAL A 95 -2.38 13.88 8.71
C VAL A 95 -2.10 15.17 9.48
N ASP A 96 -1.20 15.14 10.46
CA ASP A 96 -0.82 16.33 11.21
C ASP A 96 -0.07 17.34 10.34
N LEU A 97 0.78 16.87 9.44
CA LEU A 97 1.41 17.72 8.42
C LEU A 97 0.35 18.39 7.55
N LYS A 98 -0.59 17.62 7.00
CA LYS A 98 -1.69 18.12 6.18
C LYS A 98 -2.50 19.19 6.90
N LYS A 99 -2.84 19.00 8.19
CA LYS A 99 -3.62 19.95 8.98
C LYS A 99 -2.95 21.32 9.13
N ARG A 100 -1.64 21.38 9.05
CA ARG A 100 -0.88 22.65 9.09
C ARG A 100 -0.96 23.47 7.79
N TYR A 101 -1.43 22.84 6.70
CA TYR A 101 -1.52 23.45 5.36
C TYR A 101 -2.93 23.29 4.79
N PRO A 102 -3.87 24.23 5.05
CA PRO A 102 -5.25 24.16 4.54
C PRO A 102 -5.30 23.97 3.02
N GLY A 103 -6.14 23.05 2.54
CA GLY A 103 -6.24 22.74 1.11
C GLY A 103 -5.29 21.62 0.61
N VAL A 104 -4.37 21.15 1.45
CA VAL A 104 -3.58 19.95 1.16
C VAL A 104 -4.44 18.71 1.38
N MET A 105 -4.38 17.79 0.43
CA MET A 105 -5.12 16.52 0.46
C MET A 105 -4.15 15.36 0.65
N LEU A 106 -4.62 14.30 1.31
CA LEU A 106 -3.86 13.08 1.53
C LEU A 106 -4.52 11.90 0.82
N TYR A 107 -3.75 11.27 -0.08
CA TYR A 107 -4.10 10.05 -0.79
C TYR A 107 -3.29 8.89 -0.22
N VAL A 108 -3.95 7.89 0.35
CA VAL A 108 -3.31 6.72 0.97
C VAL A 108 -3.80 5.44 0.30
N ASP A 109 -2.89 4.64 -0.23
CA ASP A 109 -3.18 3.29 -0.72
C ASP A 109 -2.93 2.25 0.40
N GLU A 110 -4.00 1.67 0.89
CA GLU A 110 -4.03 0.62 1.93
C GLU A 110 -4.04 -0.80 1.33
N ALA A 111 -3.61 -0.97 0.10
CA ALA A 111 -3.68 -2.26 -0.59
C ALA A 111 -3.05 -3.42 0.19
N HIS A 112 -2.04 -3.14 1.01
CA HIS A 112 -1.37 -4.11 1.89
C HIS A 112 -1.76 -3.98 3.37
N GLY A 113 -2.49 -2.93 3.74
CA GLY A 113 -2.95 -2.69 5.12
C GLY A 113 -4.32 -3.30 5.41
N ILE A 114 -5.28 -3.12 4.47
CA ILE A 114 -6.65 -3.66 4.61
C ILE A 114 -6.64 -5.17 4.83
N GLY A 115 -7.40 -5.64 5.81
CA GLY A 115 -7.47 -7.06 6.21
C GLY A 115 -6.34 -7.51 7.13
N VAL A 116 -5.20 -6.78 7.17
CA VAL A 116 -3.95 -7.17 7.84
C VAL A 116 -3.70 -6.36 9.12
N ARG A 117 -3.96 -5.06 9.09
CA ARG A 117 -3.66 -4.13 10.18
C ARG A 117 -4.96 -3.52 10.75
N GLY A 118 -4.85 -2.99 11.96
CA GLY A 118 -5.98 -2.44 12.69
C GLY A 118 -6.82 -3.50 13.40
N ARG A 119 -7.47 -3.12 14.50
CA ARG A 119 -8.26 -4.03 15.33
C ARG A 119 -9.43 -4.66 14.57
N SER A 120 -10.10 -3.90 13.73
CA SER A 120 -11.20 -4.39 12.89
C SER A 120 -10.71 -4.86 11.51
N GLY A 121 -9.42 -4.72 11.22
CA GLY A 121 -8.82 -5.07 9.94
C GLY A 121 -9.01 -4.00 8.86
N LEU A 122 -9.24 -2.75 9.24
CA LEU A 122 -9.47 -1.66 8.29
C LEU A 122 -8.18 -0.95 7.84
N GLY A 123 -7.03 -1.48 8.24
CA GLY A 123 -5.73 -1.02 7.76
C GLY A 123 -4.93 -0.20 8.78
N VAL A 124 -3.82 0.36 8.30
CA VAL A 124 -2.89 1.17 9.11
C VAL A 124 -3.56 2.48 9.56
N ALA A 125 -4.41 3.06 8.73
CA ALA A 125 -5.15 4.27 9.09
C ALA A 125 -6.10 4.05 10.28
N GLU A 126 -6.68 2.83 10.41
CA GLU A 126 -7.43 2.45 11.62
C GLU A 126 -6.49 2.31 12.81
N GLU A 127 -5.39 1.59 12.64
CA GLU A 127 -4.40 1.34 13.69
C GLU A 127 -3.84 2.63 14.27
N GLN A 128 -3.57 3.62 13.42
CA GLN A 128 -3.07 4.94 13.81
C GLN A 128 -4.18 5.95 14.11
N GLY A 129 -5.47 5.55 14.12
CA GLY A 129 -6.59 6.40 14.52
C GLY A 129 -6.91 7.57 13.59
N CYS A 130 -6.40 7.60 12.36
CA CYS A 130 -6.43 8.76 11.48
C CYS A 130 -7.32 8.62 10.22
N MET A 131 -8.11 7.53 10.10
CA MET A 131 -8.97 7.26 8.93
C MET A 131 -9.86 8.42 8.48
N LYS A 132 -10.38 9.21 9.43
CA LYS A 132 -11.34 10.29 9.15
C LYS A 132 -10.69 11.50 8.48
N ASP A 133 -9.39 11.65 8.64
CA ASP A 133 -8.62 12.80 8.20
C ASP A 133 -7.92 12.57 6.85
N ILE A 134 -8.07 11.36 6.27
CA ILE A 134 -7.55 11.01 4.95
C ILE A 134 -8.61 11.32 3.89
N ASP A 135 -8.23 12.03 2.83
CA ASP A 135 -9.18 12.48 1.79
C ASP A 135 -9.53 11.35 0.81
N PHE A 136 -8.55 10.54 0.45
CA PHE A 136 -8.69 9.35 -0.40
C PHE A 136 -8.06 8.16 0.30
N LEU A 137 -8.88 7.38 1.01
CA LEU A 137 -8.45 6.12 1.60
C LEU A 137 -8.79 4.99 0.65
N CYS A 138 -7.78 4.49 -0.02
CA CYS A 138 -7.89 3.51 -1.09
C CYS A 138 -7.46 2.13 -0.62
N GLY A 139 -7.97 1.08 -1.26
CA GLY A 139 -7.53 -0.28 -0.99
C GLY A 139 -8.00 -1.27 -2.05
N THR A 140 -7.51 -2.50 -1.98
CA THR A 140 -7.86 -3.56 -2.93
C THR A 140 -8.52 -4.74 -2.25
N PHE A 141 -9.45 -5.38 -2.96
CA PHE A 141 -10.05 -6.65 -2.54
C PHE A 141 -9.21 -7.87 -2.98
N GLY A 142 -8.22 -7.66 -3.86
CA GLY A 142 -7.48 -8.75 -4.52
C GLY A 142 -6.30 -9.31 -3.73
N LYS A 143 -6.07 -8.88 -2.49
CA LYS A 143 -4.98 -9.37 -1.63
C LYS A 143 -5.56 -10.07 -0.39
N ALA A 144 -5.43 -9.51 0.79
CA ALA A 144 -5.90 -10.13 2.04
C ALA A 144 -7.40 -10.45 2.06
N LEU A 145 -8.22 -9.74 1.28
CA LEU A 145 -9.66 -9.98 1.20
C LEU A 145 -10.04 -11.08 0.20
N ALA A 146 -9.07 -11.71 -0.48
CA ALA A 146 -9.27 -12.87 -1.37
C ALA A 146 -10.45 -12.71 -2.37
N SER A 147 -10.58 -11.51 -2.97
CA SER A 147 -11.65 -11.18 -3.92
C SER A 147 -11.08 -10.43 -5.13
N VAL A 148 -11.91 -9.75 -5.88
CA VAL A 148 -11.54 -8.93 -7.05
C VAL A 148 -12.07 -7.53 -6.86
N GLY A 149 -11.30 -6.53 -7.31
CA GLY A 149 -11.69 -5.13 -7.28
C GLY A 149 -10.90 -4.30 -6.29
N ALA A 150 -11.36 -3.06 -6.13
CA ALA A 150 -10.77 -2.07 -5.24
C ALA A 150 -11.84 -1.10 -4.76
N TYR A 151 -11.48 -0.26 -3.79
CA TYR A 151 -12.39 0.75 -3.25
C TYR A 151 -11.63 2.04 -2.94
N VAL A 152 -12.36 3.15 -2.98
CA VAL A 152 -11.97 4.39 -2.31
C VAL A 152 -13.05 4.79 -1.32
N VAL A 153 -12.61 5.25 -0.17
CA VAL A 153 -13.45 5.90 0.83
C VAL A 153 -13.05 7.38 0.88
N CYS A 154 -14.03 8.28 0.73
CA CYS A 154 -13.81 9.71 0.64
C CYS A 154 -15.04 10.50 1.15
N SER A 155 -15.07 11.82 0.96
CA SER A 155 -16.25 12.62 1.22
C SER A 155 -17.35 12.37 0.15
N GLU A 156 -18.62 12.63 0.48
CA GLU A 156 -19.72 12.50 -0.49
C GLU A 156 -19.58 13.48 -1.68
N VAL A 157 -19.04 14.67 -1.42
CA VAL A 157 -18.73 15.64 -2.49
C VAL A 157 -17.71 15.06 -3.47
N MET A 158 -16.63 14.47 -2.94
CA MET A 158 -15.60 13.85 -3.77
C MET A 158 -16.12 12.61 -4.50
N ARG A 159 -16.92 11.79 -3.84
CA ARG A 159 -17.60 10.65 -4.47
C ARG A 159 -18.45 11.10 -5.67
N SER A 160 -19.29 12.12 -5.48
CA SER A 160 -20.14 12.66 -6.54
C SER A 160 -19.31 13.26 -7.70
N PHE A 161 -18.19 13.92 -7.39
CA PHE A 161 -17.25 14.42 -8.39
C PHE A 161 -16.65 13.26 -9.21
N LEU A 162 -16.13 12.21 -8.55
CA LEU A 162 -15.52 11.07 -9.24
C LEU A 162 -16.51 10.32 -10.13
N VAL A 163 -17.76 10.13 -9.70
CA VAL A 163 -18.82 9.51 -10.52
C VAL A 163 -19.02 10.22 -11.84
N ASN A 164 -18.85 11.55 -11.87
CA ASN A 164 -19.10 12.38 -13.07
C ASN A 164 -17.83 12.70 -13.87
N ARG A 165 -16.63 12.47 -13.34
CA ARG A 165 -15.36 12.88 -13.98
C ARG A 165 -14.36 11.76 -14.19
N MET A 166 -14.43 10.71 -13.41
CA MET A 166 -13.45 9.62 -13.44
C MET A 166 -13.68 8.70 -14.63
N ARG A 167 -12.80 8.78 -15.63
CA ARG A 167 -12.93 8.03 -16.89
C ARG A 167 -12.94 6.52 -16.69
N THR A 168 -12.08 6.00 -15.83
CA THR A 168 -12.01 4.56 -15.57
C THR A 168 -13.22 4.03 -14.76
N PHE A 169 -14.04 4.92 -14.20
CA PHE A 169 -15.31 4.57 -13.59
C PHE A 169 -16.47 4.62 -14.60
N ILE A 170 -16.49 5.66 -15.47
CA ILE A 170 -17.57 5.89 -16.42
C ILE A 170 -17.52 4.88 -17.57
N PHE A 171 -16.32 4.57 -18.08
CA PHE A 171 -16.11 3.76 -19.29
C PHE A 171 -15.63 2.34 -18.98
N THR A 172 -16.11 1.75 -17.90
CA THR A 172 -15.79 0.38 -17.49
C THR A 172 -17.05 -0.44 -17.22
N THR A 173 -16.90 -1.75 -17.13
CA THR A 173 -17.97 -2.65 -16.75
C THR A 173 -17.95 -2.85 -15.23
N ALA A 174 -19.13 -2.98 -14.62
CA ALA A 174 -19.28 -3.28 -13.21
C ALA A 174 -18.70 -4.66 -12.85
N LEU A 175 -18.32 -4.83 -11.58
CA LEU A 175 -17.91 -6.13 -11.05
C LEU A 175 -19.08 -7.13 -11.14
N PRO A 176 -18.78 -8.42 -11.42
CA PRO A 176 -19.79 -9.45 -11.37
C PRO A 176 -20.48 -9.52 -9.99
N PRO A 177 -21.81 -9.74 -9.93
CA PRO A 177 -22.54 -9.79 -8.66
C PRO A 177 -21.98 -10.81 -7.65
N LEU A 178 -21.43 -11.94 -8.14
CA LEU A 178 -20.79 -12.94 -7.29
C LEU A 178 -19.59 -12.36 -6.52
N ASN A 179 -18.73 -11.60 -7.21
CA ASN A 179 -17.56 -10.95 -6.57
C ASN A 179 -18.00 -9.91 -5.54
N VAL A 180 -19.06 -9.15 -5.83
CA VAL A 180 -19.61 -8.16 -4.89
C VAL A 180 -20.19 -8.86 -3.66
N ALA A 181 -20.94 -9.94 -3.83
CA ALA A 181 -21.50 -10.73 -2.73
C ALA A 181 -20.40 -11.36 -1.87
N TRP A 182 -19.37 -11.92 -2.50
CA TRP A 182 -18.20 -12.47 -1.81
C TRP A 182 -17.46 -11.41 -1.01
N THR A 183 -17.15 -10.27 -1.63
CA THR A 183 -16.48 -9.14 -0.95
C THR A 183 -17.30 -8.66 0.25
N LYS A 184 -18.61 -8.50 0.09
CA LYS A 184 -19.52 -8.12 1.18
C LYS A 184 -19.47 -9.15 2.33
N PHE A 185 -19.46 -10.44 2.02
CA PHE A 185 -19.35 -11.51 3.01
C PHE A 185 -18.03 -11.40 3.78
N ILE A 186 -16.89 -11.25 3.09
CA ILE A 186 -15.57 -11.09 3.73
C ILE A 186 -15.55 -9.85 4.64
N LEU A 187 -15.97 -8.70 4.13
CA LEU A 187 -16.00 -7.46 4.91
C LEU A 187 -16.87 -7.57 6.17
N SER A 188 -18.01 -8.30 6.10
CA SER A 188 -18.88 -8.52 7.26
C SER A 188 -18.24 -9.39 8.35
N ARG A 189 -17.22 -10.18 8.01
CA ARG A 189 -16.49 -11.07 8.94
C ARG A 189 -15.17 -10.49 9.44
N LEU A 190 -14.66 -9.48 8.76
CA LEU A 190 -13.31 -8.97 8.94
C LEU A 190 -13.00 -8.58 10.39
N GLY A 191 -13.91 -7.91 11.07
CA GLY A 191 -13.76 -7.51 12.46
C GLY A 191 -13.61 -8.69 13.43
N GLY A 192 -14.19 -9.86 13.10
CA GLY A 192 -14.12 -11.07 13.91
C GLY A 192 -12.82 -11.87 13.77
N TRP A 193 -11.89 -11.46 12.91
CA TRP A 193 -10.63 -12.18 12.64
C TRP A 193 -9.40 -11.52 13.27
N ASN A 194 -9.55 -10.88 14.40
CA ASN A 194 -8.43 -10.23 15.08
C ASN A 194 -7.34 -11.22 15.50
N ASP A 195 -7.74 -12.40 15.98
CA ASP A 195 -6.84 -13.50 16.32
C ASP A 195 -5.91 -13.92 15.18
N ARG A 196 -6.43 -13.89 13.94
CA ARG A 196 -5.63 -14.20 12.73
C ARG A 196 -4.61 -13.10 12.44
N ARG A 197 -4.99 -11.83 12.65
CA ARG A 197 -4.07 -10.70 12.48
C ARG A 197 -2.96 -10.70 13.52
N GLU A 198 -3.28 -11.03 14.78
CA GLU A 198 -2.31 -11.16 15.86
C GLU A 198 -1.29 -12.28 15.55
N ARG A 199 -1.74 -13.47 15.17
CA ARG A 199 -0.85 -14.56 14.74
C ARG A 199 0.03 -14.17 13.54
N LEU A 200 -0.54 -13.48 12.55
CA LEU A 200 0.24 -12.99 11.42
C LEU A 200 1.32 -11.99 11.84
N ALA A 201 1.00 -11.09 12.76
CA ALA A 201 1.96 -10.12 13.29
C ALA A 201 3.09 -10.81 14.08
N GLU A 202 2.78 -11.80 14.89
CA GLU A 202 3.76 -12.62 15.64
C GLU A 202 4.69 -13.39 14.68
N ALA A 203 4.11 -14.06 13.67
CA ALA A 203 4.89 -14.75 12.65
C ALA A 203 5.82 -13.78 11.91
N ALA A 204 5.32 -12.59 11.56
CA ALA A 204 6.12 -11.57 10.89
C ALA A 204 7.29 -11.08 11.74
N LEU A 205 7.08 -10.83 13.02
CA LEU A 205 8.14 -10.42 13.95
C LEU A 205 9.25 -11.49 14.06
N ARG A 206 8.88 -12.77 14.09
CA ARG A 206 9.85 -13.88 14.15
C ARG A 206 10.70 -13.96 12.88
N VAL A 207 10.07 -13.86 11.70
CA VAL A 207 10.81 -13.88 10.41
C VAL A 207 11.69 -12.64 10.26
N GLN A 208 11.21 -11.46 10.65
CA GLN A 208 12.01 -10.22 10.66
C GLN A 208 13.24 -10.37 11.58
N ALA A 209 13.07 -10.96 12.77
CA ALA A 209 14.17 -11.21 13.69
C ALA A 209 15.19 -12.20 13.09
N ALA A 210 14.73 -13.28 12.44
CA ALA A 210 15.58 -14.22 11.75
C ALA A 210 16.41 -13.54 10.64
N VAL A 211 15.77 -12.71 9.79
CA VAL A 211 16.48 -11.95 8.75
C VAL A 211 17.57 -11.06 9.36
N ARG A 212 17.24 -10.29 10.41
CA ARG A 212 18.22 -9.43 11.11
C ARG A 212 19.34 -10.26 11.75
N GLY A 213 19.04 -11.46 12.26
CA GLY A 213 20.00 -12.41 12.81
C GLY A 213 21.05 -12.86 11.81
N THR A 214 20.79 -12.79 10.50
CA THR A 214 21.79 -13.06 9.45
C THR A 214 22.74 -11.89 9.19
N GLY A 215 22.61 -10.76 9.89
CA GLY A 215 23.37 -9.54 9.68
C GLY A 215 22.85 -8.67 8.52
N ARG A 216 21.69 -8.99 7.93
CA ARG A 216 21.04 -8.23 6.86
C ARG A 216 20.09 -7.18 7.41
N GLU A 217 19.97 -6.08 6.66
CA GLU A 217 18.93 -5.09 6.93
C GLU A 217 17.54 -5.66 6.66
N CYS A 218 16.60 -5.34 7.53
CA CYS A 218 15.19 -5.66 7.38
C CYS A 218 14.37 -4.40 7.72
N PRO A 219 13.98 -3.61 6.72
CA PRO A 219 13.21 -2.39 6.93
C PRO A 219 11.75 -2.67 7.32
N SER A 220 11.29 -3.89 7.10
CA SER A 220 9.92 -4.28 7.34
C SER A 220 9.46 -4.14 8.79
N SER A 221 8.24 -3.66 8.94
CA SER A 221 7.43 -3.70 10.16
C SER A 221 6.04 -4.30 9.90
N SER A 222 5.90 -5.10 8.81
CA SER A 222 4.65 -5.74 8.40
C SER A 222 4.85 -7.24 8.08
N HIS A 223 3.81 -7.86 7.54
CA HIS A 223 3.80 -9.26 7.07
C HIS A 223 4.59 -9.49 5.77
N ILE A 224 5.07 -8.43 5.13
CA ILE A 224 5.94 -8.49 3.96
C ILE A 224 7.38 -8.32 4.45
N VAL A 225 8.19 -9.36 4.36
CA VAL A 225 9.55 -9.37 4.89
C VAL A 225 10.54 -9.56 3.74
N PRO A 226 11.34 -8.55 3.39
CA PRO A 226 12.39 -8.69 2.40
C PRO A 226 13.62 -9.39 3.00
N PHE A 227 14.15 -10.38 2.28
CA PHE A 227 15.48 -10.93 2.52
C PHE A 227 16.40 -10.42 1.41
N ILE A 228 17.14 -9.36 1.67
CA ILE A 228 17.98 -8.68 0.67
C ILE A 228 19.22 -9.52 0.41
N VAL A 229 19.39 -9.98 -0.82
CA VAL A 229 20.55 -10.76 -1.27
C VAL A 229 21.58 -9.87 -1.96
N GLY A 230 21.11 -8.86 -2.72
CA GLY A 230 21.92 -7.92 -3.48
C GLY A 230 21.98 -8.26 -4.95
N GLU A 231 22.79 -9.25 -5.34
CA GLU A 231 22.98 -9.67 -6.73
C GLU A 231 21.82 -10.48 -7.29
N SER A 232 21.43 -10.19 -8.54
CA SER A 232 20.27 -10.82 -9.19
C SER A 232 20.39 -12.33 -9.34
N ASN A 233 21.56 -12.82 -9.81
CA ASN A 233 21.78 -14.25 -10.01
C ASN A 233 21.79 -15.00 -8.68
N GLN A 234 22.43 -14.45 -7.65
CA GLN A 234 22.44 -15.05 -6.32
C GLN A 234 21.02 -15.10 -5.73
N THR A 235 20.21 -14.07 -5.98
CA THR A 235 18.82 -14.04 -5.54
C THR A 235 17.97 -15.13 -6.19
N ILE A 236 18.20 -15.42 -7.50
CA ILE A 236 17.52 -16.52 -8.20
C ILE A 236 17.93 -17.85 -7.56
N LEU A 237 19.23 -18.12 -7.39
CA LEU A 237 19.74 -19.36 -6.81
C LEU A 237 19.19 -19.58 -5.38
N LYS A 238 19.15 -18.52 -4.56
CA LYS A 238 18.57 -18.60 -3.20
C LYS A 238 17.07 -18.90 -3.27
N ALA A 239 16.32 -18.29 -4.22
CA ALA A 239 14.89 -18.58 -4.40
C ALA A 239 14.66 -20.05 -4.80
N GLU A 240 15.43 -20.57 -5.74
CA GLU A 240 15.36 -21.97 -6.15
C GLU A 240 15.69 -22.94 -5.01
N ASP A 241 16.69 -22.60 -4.18
CA ASP A 241 17.04 -23.38 -3.00
C ASP A 241 15.88 -23.42 -2.00
N MET A 242 15.28 -22.25 -1.69
CA MET A 242 14.14 -22.17 -0.81
C MET A 242 12.93 -22.95 -1.36
N GLN A 243 12.69 -22.90 -2.67
CA GLN A 243 11.61 -23.64 -3.31
C GLN A 243 11.82 -25.17 -3.24
N ARG A 244 13.07 -25.65 -3.40
CA ARG A 244 13.39 -27.08 -3.19
C ARG A 244 13.14 -27.54 -1.74
N LYS A 245 13.26 -26.62 -0.79
CA LYS A 245 12.96 -26.85 0.65
C LYS A 245 11.48 -26.67 0.99
N GLY A 246 10.62 -26.41 -0.01
CA GLY A 246 9.17 -26.29 0.16
C GLY A 246 8.66 -24.87 0.42
N PHE A 247 9.53 -23.85 0.40
CA PHE A 247 9.13 -22.45 0.59
C PHE A 247 8.96 -21.74 -0.75
N TYR A 248 7.72 -21.47 -1.14
CA TYR A 248 7.43 -20.74 -2.36
C TYR A 248 7.69 -19.25 -2.19
N VAL A 249 8.91 -18.82 -2.50
CA VAL A 249 9.34 -17.43 -2.49
C VAL A 249 9.82 -17.01 -3.87
N LEU A 250 9.57 -15.75 -4.25
CA LEU A 250 9.95 -15.23 -5.56
C LEU A 250 11.13 -14.27 -5.46
N PRO A 251 12.08 -14.34 -6.40
CA PRO A 251 13.17 -13.38 -6.50
C PRO A 251 12.64 -12.08 -7.11
N VAL A 252 12.74 -10.97 -6.38
CA VAL A 252 12.45 -9.63 -6.87
C VAL A 252 13.78 -8.97 -7.27
N ARG A 253 13.83 -8.47 -8.51
CA ARG A 253 15.04 -7.96 -9.16
C ARG A 253 14.77 -6.67 -9.91
N PRO A 254 15.79 -5.96 -10.38
CA PRO A 254 15.61 -4.85 -11.32
C PRO A 254 14.76 -5.26 -12.55
N PRO A 255 13.88 -4.39 -13.07
CA PRO A 255 13.72 -2.98 -12.70
C PRO A 255 12.74 -2.73 -11.53
N THR A 256 12.19 -3.79 -10.91
CA THR A 256 11.21 -3.67 -9.79
C THR A 256 11.84 -3.06 -8.54
N VAL A 257 13.11 -3.38 -8.29
CA VAL A 257 13.95 -2.82 -7.23
C VAL A 257 15.25 -2.29 -7.83
N PRO A 258 15.97 -1.37 -7.15
CA PRO A 258 17.24 -0.86 -7.64
C PRO A 258 18.30 -1.96 -7.81
N GLU A 259 19.29 -1.74 -8.69
CA GLU A 259 20.44 -2.61 -8.84
C GLU A 259 21.18 -2.77 -7.50
N GLY A 260 21.69 -3.99 -7.25
CA GLY A 260 22.35 -4.32 -5.99
C GLY A 260 21.41 -4.52 -4.78
N THR A 261 20.09 -4.47 -4.99
CA THR A 261 19.10 -4.64 -3.91
C THR A 261 18.09 -5.75 -4.18
N SER A 262 18.45 -6.71 -5.06
CA SER A 262 17.63 -7.88 -5.34
C SER A 262 17.37 -8.68 -4.05
N ARG A 263 16.14 -9.20 -3.92
CA ARG A 263 15.68 -9.80 -2.67
C ARG A 263 14.70 -10.95 -2.89
N LEU A 264 14.59 -11.82 -1.92
CA LEU A 264 13.41 -12.67 -1.75
C LEU A 264 12.34 -11.83 -1.05
N ARG A 265 11.14 -11.80 -1.59
CA ARG A 265 10.00 -11.15 -0.97
C ARG A 265 9.14 -12.20 -0.27
N ILE A 266 9.30 -12.32 1.04
CA ILE A 266 8.53 -13.22 1.87
C ILE A 266 7.21 -12.53 2.20
N SER A 267 6.09 -13.13 1.80
CA SER A 267 4.74 -12.63 2.10
C SER A 267 4.02 -13.64 2.97
N LEU A 268 3.92 -13.33 4.25
CA LEU A 268 3.29 -14.21 5.22
C LEU A 268 1.76 -14.12 5.13
N THR A 269 1.09 -15.20 5.47
CA THR A 269 -0.36 -15.27 5.62
C THR A 269 -0.71 -15.76 7.03
N ALA A 270 -1.95 -15.52 7.46
CA ALA A 270 -2.43 -16.02 8.75
C ALA A 270 -2.65 -17.54 8.79
N ALA A 271 -2.43 -18.22 7.66
CA ALA A 271 -2.55 -19.69 7.56
C ALA A 271 -1.25 -20.42 7.85
N VAL A 272 -0.11 -19.72 7.90
CA VAL A 272 1.17 -20.36 8.25
C VAL A 272 1.14 -20.90 9.67
N THR A 273 1.65 -22.10 9.86
CA THR A 273 1.79 -22.72 11.19
C THR A 273 3.08 -22.26 11.90
N GLU A 274 3.16 -22.47 13.19
CA GLU A 274 4.37 -22.17 13.96
C GLU A 274 5.58 -22.99 13.47
N GLU A 275 5.37 -24.27 13.14
CA GLU A 275 6.40 -25.17 12.62
C GLU A 275 6.93 -24.68 11.25
N GLU A 276 6.04 -24.19 10.39
CA GLU A 276 6.44 -23.61 9.09
C GLU A 276 7.25 -22.33 9.28
N VAL A 277 6.85 -21.47 10.23
CA VAL A 277 7.61 -20.25 10.56
C VAL A 277 8.99 -20.62 11.14
N ASP A 278 9.07 -21.59 12.06
CA ASP A 278 10.33 -22.06 12.62
C ASP A 278 11.24 -22.66 11.55
N SER A 279 10.67 -23.45 10.65
CA SER A 279 11.41 -24.05 9.54
C SER A 279 11.93 -22.98 8.58
N LEU A 280 11.09 -22.00 8.22
CA LEU A 280 11.51 -20.85 7.40
C LEU A 280 12.66 -20.06 8.06
N CYS A 281 12.54 -19.76 9.35
CA CYS A 281 13.57 -19.02 10.08
C CYS A 281 14.93 -19.73 10.13
N ARG A 282 14.94 -21.09 10.15
CA ARG A 282 16.19 -21.86 10.10
C ARG A 282 16.87 -21.85 8.72
N GLU A 283 16.10 -21.62 7.65
CA GLU A 283 16.58 -21.67 6.27
C GLU A 283 17.02 -20.30 5.72
N LEU A 284 16.72 -19.23 6.44
CA LEU A 284 17.16 -17.86 6.09
C LEU A 284 18.61 -17.63 6.47
#